data_05303ad795ced2e70bd7ce643fc50b19
#
_entry.id   05303ad795ced2e70bd7ce643fc50b19
#
_cell.length_a   1.000
_cell.length_b   1.000
_cell.length_c   1.000
_cell.angle_alpha   90.00
_cell.angle_beta   90.00
_cell.angle_gamma   90.00
#
_symmetry.space_group_name_H-M   'P 1'
#
loop_
_entity.id
_entity.type
_entity.pdbx_description
1 polymer ?
#
loop_
_entity_poly.entity_id
_entity_poly.type
_entity_poly.pdbx_seq_one_letter_code
_entity_poly.pdbx_strand_id
1 'polypeptide(L)'
;MADDSKATEVGARYAQALFDLAVDEKQVVGVESDLKALKAMIAESADLRTLLHSPAFDADAKGKGLAAIAARAKFNALTIKFLGFLALQRRANAIESVITSFVALSATHRGVVSALVTTAVAMTPAQTKGLQAALRLSLGKDPEIETRVDPAILGGLKVRVGSRLYDASLKSKLDSLKFALKRA
;
A
#
# COMPACT_ATOMS: atom_id res chain seq x y z
N MET A 1 10.43 11.57 14.77
CA MET A 1 10.27 10.10 14.84
C MET A 1 9.14 9.61 15.77
N ALA A 2 8.84 10.26 16.89
CA ALA A 2 7.71 9.82 17.76
C ALA A 2 6.32 10.24 17.26
N ASP A 3 6.22 11.24 16.41
CA ASP A 3 4.95 11.79 15.91
C ASP A 3 4.42 11.00 14.70
N ASP A 4 5.32 10.48 13.86
CA ASP A 4 4.96 9.62 12.72
C ASP A 4 4.38 8.26 13.16
N SER A 5 4.87 7.70 14.27
CA SER A 5 4.35 6.41 14.77
C SER A 5 2.93 6.56 15.32
N LYS A 6 2.62 7.66 16.00
CA LYS A 6 1.26 7.96 16.50
C LYS A 6 0.28 8.25 15.35
N ALA A 7 0.72 8.99 14.32
CA ALA A 7 -0.11 9.25 13.15
C ALA A 7 -0.44 7.95 12.39
N THR A 8 0.52 7.01 12.32
CA THR A 8 0.33 5.70 11.69
C THR A 8 -0.65 4.83 12.48
N GLU A 9 -0.55 4.80 13.82
CA GLU A 9 -1.47 4.03 14.68
C GLU A 9 -2.91 4.57 14.62
N VAL A 10 -3.04 5.89 14.66
CA VAL A 10 -4.35 6.56 14.50
C VAL A 10 -4.92 6.29 13.11
N GLY A 11 -4.09 6.38 12.06
CA GLY A 11 -4.48 6.07 10.70
C GLY A 11 -4.99 4.64 10.54
N ALA A 12 -4.33 3.67 11.17
CA ALA A 12 -4.76 2.27 11.13
C ALA A 12 -6.15 2.05 11.75
N ARG A 13 -6.47 2.71 12.89
CA ARG A 13 -7.80 2.62 13.53
C ARG A 13 -8.91 3.20 12.64
N TYR A 14 -8.67 4.37 12.03
CA TYR A 14 -9.63 4.97 11.11
C TYR A 14 -9.78 4.15 9.84
N ALA A 15 -8.70 3.58 9.32
CA ALA A 15 -8.73 2.69 8.18
C ALA A 15 -9.55 1.43 8.45
N GLN A 16 -9.40 0.82 9.64
CA GLN A 16 -10.20 -0.34 10.05
C GLN A 16 -11.68 0.01 10.11
N ALA A 17 -12.05 1.12 10.76
CA ALA A 17 -13.45 1.55 10.86
C ALA A 17 -14.08 1.83 9.48
N LEU A 18 -13.34 2.49 8.59
CA LEU A 18 -13.80 2.73 7.21
C LEU A 18 -13.93 1.42 6.44
N PHE A 19 -13.00 0.49 6.66
CA PHE A 19 -13.00 -0.81 5.99
C PHE A 19 -14.22 -1.64 6.40
N ASP A 20 -14.51 -1.71 7.70
CA ASP A 20 -15.67 -2.45 8.23
C ASP A 20 -16.98 -1.89 7.65
N LEU A 21 -17.15 -0.55 7.62
CA LEU A 21 -18.28 0.10 6.96
C LEU A 21 -18.34 -0.18 5.46
N ALA A 22 -17.19 -0.16 4.76
CA ALA A 22 -17.13 -0.45 3.34
C ALA A 22 -17.47 -1.92 3.01
N VAL A 23 -17.17 -2.85 3.91
CA VAL A 23 -17.57 -4.27 3.80
C VAL A 23 -19.08 -4.40 3.99
N ASP A 24 -19.64 -3.76 5.01
CA ASP A 24 -21.09 -3.81 5.31
C ASP A 24 -21.91 -3.22 4.15
N GLU A 25 -21.45 -2.12 3.56
CA GLU A 25 -22.09 -1.50 2.40
C GLU A 25 -21.71 -2.13 1.05
N LYS A 26 -20.85 -3.15 1.03
CA LYS A 26 -20.33 -3.84 -0.18
C LYS A 26 -19.66 -2.89 -1.17
N GLN A 27 -18.97 -1.86 -0.67
CA GLN A 27 -18.38 -0.78 -1.45
C GLN A 27 -16.84 -0.73 -1.34
N VAL A 28 -16.21 -1.79 -0.86
CA VAL A 28 -14.75 -1.85 -0.62
C VAL A 28 -13.96 -1.44 -1.87
N VAL A 29 -14.33 -1.94 -3.05
CA VAL A 29 -13.63 -1.66 -4.31
C VAL A 29 -13.77 -0.18 -4.71
N GLY A 30 -14.97 0.40 -4.54
CA GLY A 30 -15.23 1.81 -4.84
C GLY A 30 -14.43 2.73 -3.93
N VAL A 31 -14.48 2.49 -2.61
CA VAL A 31 -13.72 3.26 -1.62
C VAL A 31 -12.21 3.12 -1.84
N GLU A 32 -11.71 1.93 -2.18
CA GLU A 32 -10.29 1.72 -2.49
C GLU A 32 -9.84 2.54 -3.71
N SER A 33 -10.66 2.57 -4.77
CA SER A 33 -10.41 3.37 -5.97
C SER A 33 -10.34 4.85 -5.64
N ASP A 34 -11.30 5.36 -4.88
CA ASP A 34 -11.36 6.76 -4.44
C ASP A 34 -10.13 7.16 -3.63
N LEU A 35 -9.74 6.31 -2.67
CA LEU A 35 -8.57 6.54 -1.83
C LEU A 35 -7.26 6.51 -2.62
N LYS A 36 -7.13 5.63 -3.61
CA LYS A 36 -5.98 5.62 -4.54
C LYS A 36 -5.91 6.89 -5.39
N ALA A 37 -7.05 7.34 -5.90
CA ALA A 37 -7.14 8.58 -6.65
C ALA A 37 -6.77 9.79 -5.77
N LEU A 38 -7.26 9.83 -4.52
CA LEU A 38 -6.90 10.86 -3.55
C LEU A 38 -5.39 10.87 -3.27
N LYS A 39 -4.77 9.68 -3.11
CA LYS A 39 -3.32 9.57 -2.92
C LYS A 39 -2.53 10.15 -4.09
N ALA A 40 -2.95 9.88 -5.31
CA ALA A 40 -2.33 10.43 -6.52
C ALA A 40 -2.45 11.98 -6.54
N MET A 41 -3.64 12.52 -6.24
CA MET A 41 -3.85 13.96 -6.15
C MET A 41 -2.98 14.63 -5.08
N ILE A 42 -2.81 13.99 -3.91
CA ILE A 42 -1.92 14.48 -2.84
C ILE A 42 -0.45 14.48 -3.33
N ALA A 43 -0.04 13.48 -4.08
CA ALA A 43 1.33 13.40 -4.62
C ALA A 43 1.61 14.48 -5.68
N GLU A 44 0.62 14.80 -6.51
CA GLU A 44 0.74 15.78 -7.60
C GLU A 44 0.59 17.24 -7.12
N SER A 45 -0.21 17.50 -6.08
CA SER A 45 -0.53 18.85 -5.63
C SER A 45 0.17 19.21 -4.32
N ALA A 46 1.12 20.14 -4.39
CA ALA A 46 1.78 20.71 -3.22
C ALA A 46 0.79 21.48 -2.32
N ASP A 47 -0.19 22.17 -2.94
CA ASP A 47 -1.21 22.94 -2.21
C ASP A 47 -2.10 22.02 -1.39
N LEU A 48 -2.48 20.86 -1.93
CA LEU A 48 -3.27 19.89 -1.20
C LEU A 48 -2.50 19.30 -0.01
N ARG A 49 -1.22 18.99 -0.19
CA ARG A 49 -0.35 18.58 0.93
C ARG A 49 -0.26 19.66 2.01
N THR A 50 -0.07 20.90 1.60
CA THR A 50 -0.02 22.03 2.52
C THR A 50 -1.34 22.19 3.28
N LEU A 51 -2.49 22.09 2.60
CA LEU A 51 -3.80 22.13 3.22
C LEU A 51 -3.96 21.04 4.30
N LEU A 52 -3.52 19.82 4.03
CA LEU A 52 -3.66 18.69 4.96
C LEU A 52 -2.76 18.82 6.19
N HIS A 53 -1.50 19.20 5.98
CA HIS A 53 -0.47 19.19 7.04
C HIS A 53 -0.35 20.51 7.79
N SER A 54 -0.64 21.64 7.16
CA SER A 54 -0.46 22.95 7.80
C SER A 54 -1.45 23.18 8.94
N PRO A 55 -0.96 23.61 10.10
CA PRO A 55 -1.83 24.00 11.23
C PRO A 55 -2.53 25.35 11.00
N ALA A 56 -2.15 26.12 9.98
CA ALA A 56 -2.73 27.42 9.67
C ALA A 56 -4.19 27.31 9.18
N PHE A 57 -4.60 26.17 8.65
CA PHE A 57 -5.96 25.93 8.21
C PHE A 57 -6.77 25.25 9.30
N ASP A 58 -7.93 25.82 9.59
CA ASP A 58 -8.88 25.25 10.55
C ASP A 58 -9.58 23.98 10.01
N ALA A 59 -10.33 23.30 10.88
CA ALA A 59 -11.02 22.06 10.52
C ALA A 59 -12.07 22.29 9.41
N ASP A 60 -12.74 23.46 9.44
CA ASP A 60 -13.77 23.82 8.47
C ASP A 60 -13.18 24.07 7.09
N ALA A 61 -12.07 24.81 7.00
CA ALA A 61 -11.38 25.05 5.75
C ALA A 61 -10.90 23.74 5.11
N LYS A 62 -10.29 22.86 5.92
CA LYS A 62 -9.86 21.52 5.49
C LYS A 62 -11.06 20.68 5.04
N GLY A 63 -12.16 20.69 5.77
CA GLY A 63 -13.39 19.99 5.43
C GLY A 63 -13.98 20.44 4.11
N LYS A 64 -14.11 21.76 3.89
CA LYS A 64 -14.62 22.36 2.64
C LYS A 64 -13.70 22.02 1.46
N GLY A 65 -12.38 22.10 1.63
CA GLY A 65 -11.40 21.76 0.61
C GLY A 65 -11.50 20.29 0.18
N LEU A 66 -11.53 19.38 1.15
CA LEU A 66 -11.69 17.94 0.90
C LEU A 66 -13.02 17.60 0.25
N ALA A 67 -14.14 18.23 0.70
CA ALA A 67 -15.44 18.03 0.12
C ALA A 67 -15.51 18.50 -1.33
N ALA A 68 -14.91 19.65 -1.65
CA ALA A 68 -14.85 20.18 -3.01
C ALA A 68 -14.07 19.25 -3.96
N ILE A 69 -12.92 18.71 -3.50
CA ILE A 69 -12.12 17.76 -4.27
C ILE A 69 -12.90 16.46 -4.47
N ALA A 70 -13.49 15.92 -3.41
CA ALA A 70 -14.26 14.69 -3.46
C ALA A 70 -15.49 14.79 -4.38
N ALA A 71 -16.19 15.93 -4.36
CA ALA A 71 -17.30 16.21 -5.27
C ALA A 71 -16.85 16.29 -6.72
N ARG A 72 -15.72 16.98 -7.00
CA ARG A 72 -15.18 17.11 -8.36
C ARG A 72 -14.68 15.78 -8.90
N ALA A 73 -14.08 14.95 -8.07
CA ALA A 73 -13.61 13.61 -8.40
C ALA A 73 -14.73 12.56 -8.45
N LYS A 74 -15.97 12.93 -8.07
CA LYS A 74 -17.13 12.04 -7.99
C LYS A 74 -16.91 10.82 -7.09
N PHE A 75 -16.30 11.05 -5.93
CA PHE A 75 -16.08 10.00 -4.95
C PHE A 75 -17.39 9.44 -4.39
N ASN A 76 -17.32 8.22 -3.91
CA ASN A 76 -18.42 7.56 -3.25
C ASN A 76 -18.91 8.35 -2.03
N ALA A 77 -20.21 8.29 -1.75
CA ALA A 77 -20.83 8.99 -0.62
C ALA A 77 -20.19 8.60 0.74
N LEU A 78 -19.79 7.33 0.91
CA LEU A 78 -19.09 6.85 2.10
C LEU A 78 -17.72 7.53 2.22
N THR A 79 -16.94 7.61 1.13
CA THR A 79 -15.64 8.30 1.11
C THR A 79 -15.77 9.77 1.46
N ILE A 80 -16.77 10.46 0.90
CA ILE A 80 -17.02 11.89 1.18
C ILE A 80 -17.32 12.10 2.66
N LYS A 81 -18.25 11.33 3.24
CA LYS A 81 -18.61 11.40 4.66
C LYS A 81 -17.39 11.15 5.56
N PHE A 82 -16.58 10.15 5.22
CA PHE A 82 -15.39 9.82 5.97
C PHE A 82 -14.33 10.93 5.95
N LEU A 83 -14.06 11.53 4.79
CA LEU A 83 -13.13 12.66 4.68
C LEU A 83 -13.61 13.88 5.48
N GLY A 84 -14.91 14.18 5.42
CA GLY A 84 -15.52 15.22 6.26
C GLY A 84 -15.37 14.93 7.77
N PHE A 85 -15.60 13.68 8.18
CA PHE A 85 -15.41 13.26 9.56
C PHE A 85 -13.96 13.43 10.03
N LEU A 86 -12.95 13.02 9.23
CA LEU A 86 -11.54 13.21 9.56
C LEU A 86 -11.17 14.70 9.71
N ALA A 87 -11.73 15.56 8.86
CA ALA A 87 -11.50 17.00 8.96
C ALA A 87 -12.08 17.58 10.26
N LEU A 88 -13.31 17.22 10.63
CA LEU A 88 -13.97 17.62 11.88
C LEU A 88 -13.19 17.15 13.12
N GLN A 89 -12.63 15.97 13.08
CA GLN A 89 -11.78 15.42 14.15
C GLN A 89 -10.38 16.02 14.19
N ARG A 90 -10.07 16.99 13.32
CA ARG A 90 -8.72 17.60 13.15
C ARG A 90 -7.63 16.58 12.86
N ARG A 91 -7.99 15.50 12.16
CA ARG A 91 -7.10 14.37 11.79
C ARG A 91 -6.84 14.29 10.27
N ALA A 92 -6.99 15.41 9.55
CA ALA A 92 -6.72 15.46 8.12
C ALA A 92 -5.27 15.06 7.76
N ASN A 93 -4.30 15.28 8.65
CA ASN A 93 -2.92 14.84 8.48
C ASN A 93 -2.74 13.31 8.50
N ALA A 94 -3.70 12.56 9.05
CA ALA A 94 -3.65 11.10 9.06
C ALA A 94 -4.15 10.45 7.76
N ILE A 95 -4.66 11.22 6.79
CA ILE A 95 -5.27 10.70 5.56
C ILE A 95 -4.32 9.78 4.79
N GLU A 96 -3.04 10.11 4.66
CA GLU A 96 -2.07 9.27 3.94
C GLU A 96 -1.85 7.92 4.62
N SER A 97 -1.77 7.90 5.95
CA SER A 97 -1.65 6.67 6.71
C SER A 97 -2.93 5.83 6.67
N VAL A 98 -4.12 6.48 6.67
CA VAL A 98 -5.41 5.81 6.47
C VAL A 98 -5.46 5.13 5.10
N ILE A 99 -5.07 5.83 4.04
CA ILE A 99 -5.06 5.27 2.68
C ILE A 99 -4.15 4.03 2.62
N THR A 100 -2.94 4.13 3.15
CA THR A 100 -1.98 3.02 3.15
C THR A 100 -2.52 1.81 3.91
N SER A 101 -3.08 2.03 5.10
CA SER A 101 -3.66 0.97 5.93
C SER A 101 -4.91 0.36 5.31
N PHE A 102 -5.80 1.17 4.70
CA PHE A 102 -7.00 0.68 4.03
C PHE A 102 -6.66 -0.23 2.84
N VAL A 103 -5.69 0.18 2.01
CA VAL A 103 -5.24 -0.64 0.86
C VAL A 103 -4.68 -1.98 1.34
N ALA A 104 -3.92 -2.00 2.45
CA ALA A 104 -3.41 -3.23 3.04
C ALA A 104 -4.53 -4.14 3.56
N LEU A 105 -5.54 -3.58 4.24
CA LEU A 105 -6.73 -4.32 4.71
C LEU A 105 -7.55 -4.88 3.55
N SER A 106 -7.78 -4.09 2.50
CA SER A 106 -8.49 -4.52 1.30
C SER A 106 -7.75 -5.66 0.58
N ALA A 107 -6.43 -5.59 0.47
CA ALA A 107 -5.61 -6.66 -0.10
C ALA A 107 -5.74 -7.95 0.72
N THR A 108 -5.67 -7.84 2.05
CA THR A 108 -5.83 -8.98 2.96
C THR A 108 -7.22 -9.61 2.84
N HIS A 109 -8.26 -8.79 2.78
CA HIS A 109 -9.66 -9.25 2.66
C HIS A 109 -9.92 -9.96 1.33
N ARG A 110 -9.37 -9.45 0.22
CA ARG A 110 -9.45 -10.12 -1.08
C ARG A 110 -8.64 -11.42 -1.14
N GLY A 111 -7.92 -11.73 -0.08
CA GLY A 111 -6.99 -12.85 -0.08
C GLY A 111 -5.79 -12.64 -0.99
N VAL A 112 -5.56 -11.41 -1.46
CA VAL A 112 -4.41 -11.04 -2.26
C VAL A 112 -3.21 -10.94 -1.32
N VAL A 113 -2.19 -11.71 -1.60
CA VAL A 113 -0.92 -11.66 -0.85
C VAL A 113 0.08 -10.84 -1.66
N SER A 114 0.52 -9.71 -1.13
CA SER A 114 1.56 -8.92 -1.80
C SER A 114 2.89 -9.69 -1.78
N ALA A 115 3.45 -9.88 -2.97
CA ALA A 115 4.73 -10.53 -3.18
C ALA A 115 5.73 -9.52 -3.77
N LEU A 116 6.71 -9.10 -2.96
CA LEU A 116 7.82 -8.30 -3.46
C LEU A 116 8.85 -9.23 -4.12
N VAL A 117 9.03 -9.06 -5.41
CA VAL A 117 9.96 -9.86 -6.21
C VAL A 117 11.16 -9.00 -6.61
N THR A 118 12.34 -9.38 -6.12
CA THR A 118 13.60 -8.72 -6.49
C THR A 118 14.34 -9.57 -7.52
N THR A 119 14.70 -8.97 -8.65
CA THR A 119 15.42 -9.62 -9.77
C THR A 119 16.65 -8.82 -10.16
N ALA A 120 17.66 -9.44 -10.75
CA ALA A 120 18.88 -8.75 -11.19
C ALA A 120 18.64 -7.85 -12.43
N VAL A 121 17.68 -8.23 -13.27
CA VAL A 121 17.25 -7.49 -14.47
C VAL A 121 15.74 -7.43 -14.53
N ALA A 122 15.18 -6.48 -15.27
CA ALA A 122 13.73 -6.36 -15.42
C ALA A 122 13.13 -7.65 -16.01
N MET A 123 12.05 -8.13 -15.38
CA MET A 123 11.34 -9.32 -15.84
C MET A 123 10.51 -9.03 -17.09
N THR A 124 10.46 -10.00 -17.99
CA THR A 124 9.53 -9.95 -19.14
C THR A 124 8.09 -10.21 -18.67
N PRO A 125 7.08 -9.74 -19.42
CA PRO A 125 5.66 -10.02 -19.09
C PRO A 125 5.33 -11.51 -18.99
N ALA A 126 6.00 -12.34 -19.81
CA ALA A 126 5.83 -13.79 -19.76
C ALA A 126 6.38 -14.40 -18.47
N GLN A 127 7.55 -13.94 -18.00
CA GLN A 127 8.14 -14.37 -16.73
C GLN A 127 7.29 -13.94 -15.54
N THR A 128 6.75 -12.72 -15.56
CA THR A 128 5.86 -12.23 -14.51
C THR A 128 4.60 -13.08 -14.41
N LYS A 129 3.97 -13.43 -15.55
CA LYS A 129 2.80 -14.32 -15.57
C LYS A 129 3.12 -15.73 -15.07
N GLY A 130 4.26 -16.30 -15.48
CA GLY A 130 4.71 -17.61 -15.01
C GLY A 130 4.95 -17.63 -13.49
N LEU A 131 5.59 -16.60 -12.97
CA LEU A 131 5.82 -16.46 -11.54
C LEU A 131 4.50 -16.29 -10.76
N GLN A 132 3.56 -15.50 -11.29
CA GLN A 132 2.24 -15.32 -10.69
C GLN A 132 1.49 -16.67 -10.59
N ALA A 133 1.52 -17.47 -11.67
CA ALA A 133 0.90 -18.79 -11.66
C ALA A 133 1.56 -19.73 -10.63
N ALA A 134 2.89 -19.76 -10.55
CA ALA A 134 3.63 -20.56 -9.60
C ALA A 134 3.34 -20.15 -8.13
N LEU A 135 3.30 -18.85 -7.87
CA LEU A 135 2.97 -18.33 -6.55
C LEU A 135 1.51 -18.61 -6.16
N ARG A 136 0.58 -18.51 -7.12
CA ARG A 136 -0.83 -18.86 -6.90
C ARG A 136 -0.99 -20.31 -6.49
N LEU A 137 -0.30 -21.24 -7.15
CA LEU A 137 -0.29 -22.66 -6.80
C LEU A 137 0.30 -22.92 -5.40
N SER A 138 1.39 -22.22 -5.06
CA SER A 138 2.07 -22.40 -3.77
C SER A 138 1.33 -21.74 -2.59
N LEU A 139 0.67 -20.61 -2.80
CA LEU A 139 0.04 -19.81 -1.75
C LEU A 139 -1.46 -20.05 -1.62
N GLY A 140 -2.09 -20.67 -2.63
CA GLY A 140 -3.54 -20.85 -2.71
C GLY A 140 -4.34 -19.55 -2.84
N LYS A 141 -3.67 -18.43 -3.15
CA LYS A 141 -4.22 -17.07 -3.22
C LYS A 141 -3.60 -16.34 -4.40
N ASP A 142 -4.32 -15.34 -4.95
CA ASP A 142 -3.78 -14.52 -6.04
C ASP A 142 -2.72 -13.54 -5.50
N PRO A 143 -1.44 -13.65 -5.93
CA PRO A 143 -0.40 -12.74 -5.50
C PRO A 143 -0.45 -11.43 -6.31
N GLU A 144 -0.42 -10.31 -5.63
CA GLU A 144 -0.08 -9.01 -6.25
C GLU A 144 1.44 -8.86 -6.27
N ILE A 145 2.03 -8.92 -7.47
CA ILE A 145 3.49 -8.92 -7.64
C ILE A 145 3.97 -7.48 -7.81
N GLU A 146 4.78 -7.04 -6.87
CA GLU A 146 5.59 -5.82 -6.99
C GLU A 146 7.01 -6.21 -7.39
N THR A 147 7.52 -5.69 -8.51
CA THR A 147 8.85 -6.02 -9.01
C THR A 147 9.86 -4.93 -8.65
N ARG A 148 11.01 -5.34 -8.12
CA ARG A 148 12.16 -4.47 -7.87
C ARG A 148 13.38 -5.03 -8.58
N VAL A 149 14.13 -4.18 -9.27
CA VAL A 149 15.39 -4.56 -9.88
C VAL A 149 16.55 -4.22 -8.95
N ASP A 150 17.37 -5.23 -8.63
CA ASP A 150 18.59 -5.08 -7.83
C ASP A 150 19.71 -5.93 -8.43
N PRO A 151 20.64 -5.32 -9.18
CA PRO A 151 21.76 -6.04 -9.78
C PRO A 151 22.69 -6.74 -8.77
N ALA A 152 22.66 -6.32 -7.50
CA ALA A 152 23.53 -6.88 -6.46
C ALA A 152 23.27 -8.36 -6.14
N ILE A 153 22.12 -8.91 -6.56
CA ILE A 153 21.83 -10.34 -6.42
C ILE A 153 22.52 -11.23 -7.46
N LEU A 154 23.20 -10.63 -8.45
CA LEU A 154 23.93 -11.23 -9.57
C LEU A 154 23.04 -11.99 -10.57
N GLY A 155 21.93 -12.56 -10.15
CA GLY A 155 20.98 -13.33 -10.94
C GLY A 155 20.02 -14.13 -10.06
N GLY A 156 19.03 -14.76 -10.71
CA GLY A 156 17.95 -15.43 -10.02
C GLY A 156 16.90 -14.44 -9.51
N LEU A 157 16.17 -14.83 -8.46
CA LEU A 157 15.11 -14.01 -7.87
C LEU A 157 15.04 -14.21 -6.36
N LYS A 158 14.58 -13.16 -5.65
CA LYS A 158 14.15 -13.20 -4.26
C LYS A 158 12.69 -12.83 -4.21
N VAL A 159 11.88 -13.64 -3.54
CA VAL A 159 10.45 -13.38 -3.35
C VAL A 159 10.16 -13.23 -1.87
N ARG A 160 9.65 -12.08 -1.50
CA ARG A 160 9.17 -11.82 -0.14
C ARG A 160 7.64 -11.79 -0.14
N VAL A 161 7.05 -12.68 0.63
CA VAL A 161 5.60 -12.80 0.78
C VAL A 161 5.26 -12.58 2.24
N GLY A 162 4.80 -11.40 2.60
CA GLY A 162 4.59 -11.01 3.98
C GLY A 162 5.89 -11.13 4.80
N SER A 163 5.91 -12.03 5.80
CA SER A 163 7.09 -12.32 6.64
C SER A 163 8.02 -13.41 6.08
N ARG A 164 7.62 -14.13 5.03
CA ARG A 164 8.41 -15.21 4.43
C ARG A 164 9.28 -14.69 3.29
N LEU A 165 10.55 -15.07 3.28
CA LEU A 165 11.51 -14.77 2.22
C LEU A 165 11.95 -16.06 1.54
N TYR A 166 11.75 -16.13 0.23
CA TYR A 166 12.27 -17.19 -0.63
C TYR A 166 13.43 -16.62 -1.45
N ASP A 167 14.65 -17.06 -1.15
CA ASP A 167 15.86 -16.56 -1.80
C ASP A 167 16.44 -17.65 -2.74
N ALA A 168 16.28 -17.44 -4.03
CA ALA A 168 16.84 -18.26 -5.09
C ALA A 168 17.90 -17.50 -5.90
N SER A 169 18.58 -16.50 -5.28
CA SER A 169 19.61 -15.70 -5.94
C SER A 169 20.91 -16.48 -6.12
N LEU A 170 21.63 -16.17 -7.18
CA LEU A 170 22.98 -16.72 -7.43
C LEU A 170 23.95 -16.32 -6.33
N LYS A 171 23.84 -15.11 -5.80
CA LYS A 171 24.65 -14.64 -4.68
C LYS A 171 24.54 -15.57 -3.47
N SER A 172 23.33 -15.88 -3.02
CA SER A 172 23.12 -16.77 -1.86
C SER A 172 23.62 -18.19 -2.12
N LYS A 173 23.48 -18.69 -3.36
CA LYS A 173 24.05 -19.99 -3.77
C LYS A 173 25.57 -20.00 -3.73
N LEU A 174 26.23 -18.95 -4.22
CA LEU A 174 27.69 -18.80 -4.19
C LEU A 174 28.22 -18.67 -2.74
N ASP A 175 27.54 -17.90 -1.90
CA ASP A 175 27.91 -17.75 -0.51
C ASP A 175 27.79 -19.09 0.23
N SER A 176 26.74 -19.87 -0.01
CA SER A 176 26.57 -21.21 0.56
C SER A 176 27.68 -22.17 0.13
N LEU A 177 28.07 -22.16 -1.16
CA LEU A 177 29.20 -22.96 -1.67
C LEU A 177 30.53 -22.56 -1.02
N LYS A 178 30.77 -21.25 -0.90
CA LYS A 178 31.98 -20.73 -0.23
C LYS A 178 32.07 -21.19 1.22
N PHE A 179 30.95 -21.18 1.95
CA PHE A 179 30.89 -21.69 3.31
C PHE A 179 31.12 -23.21 3.39
N ALA A 180 30.55 -23.97 2.48
CA ALA A 180 30.76 -25.43 2.42
C ALA A 180 32.25 -25.78 2.17
N LEU A 181 32.89 -25.09 1.21
CA LEU A 181 34.32 -25.30 0.89
C LEU A 181 35.29 -24.86 2.01
N LYS A 182 34.87 -23.92 2.88
CA LYS A 182 35.70 -23.52 4.03
C LYS A 182 35.61 -24.49 5.21
N ARG A 183 34.62 -25.36 5.22
CA ARG A 183 34.38 -26.35 6.29
C ARG A 183 34.87 -27.76 5.95
N ALA A 184 35.20 -27.99 4.69
CA ALA A 184 35.85 -29.20 4.19
C ALA A 184 37.37 -29.06 4.26
#